data_fdeeea1966e2ceb9ef413373ab131f4a
#
_entry.id   fdeeea1966e2ceb9ef413373ab131f4a
#
_cell.length_a   1.000
_cell.length_b   1.000
_cell.length_c   1.000
_cell.angle_alpha   90.00
_cell.angle_beta   90.00
_cell.angle_gamma   90.00
#
_symmetry.space_group_name_H-M   'P 1'
#
loop_
_entity.id
_entity.type
_entity.pdbx_description
1 polymer ?
#
loop_
_entity_poly.entity_id
_entity_poly.type
_entity_poly.pdbx_seq_one_letter_code
_entity_poly.pdbx_strand_id
1 'polypeptide(L)'
;MKTNSKSILALLSVSALLLAGCAEPRPVATETPTPEPKVFVTAPLTGVTVEQGTSGSDTFSMPSVACKIDNVEAARPQFNLNKTDIVFVEMVEFGLTRLVAVWQSQPVDQAGPVRSVRPMDADITAPLAGIFCYSGGQAPFVKAVKDTGQYMASETTEQADDKGSFSRLSSRGAPHNVMVDVALLQSQHVDHLKAPQAMLPMVAFDPETESYEAASTEAGEETISFVVKYPQAESGWKTEGSYFVRSQDGDQHIDAASDEIIRATNVVVLKTETDNSFRDPKYGPIPRTIMIDSGTAWVFSNGKRIKGTWTKASQTAPIQLFDAAGAPIKLAIGNTWIELMADPSKITIKSPEAPTPSPTATP
;
A
#
# COMPACT_ATOMS: atom_id res chain seq x y z
N MET A 1 71.31 66.44 -26.20
CA MET A 1 72.73 66.44 -25.78
C MET A 1 73.11 65.02 -25.50
N LYS A 2 73.96 64.48 -26.36
CA LYS A 2 75.26 63.85 -26.08
C LYS A 2 75.17 62.70 -25.06
N THR A 3 75.69 61.50 -25.23
CA THR A 3 76.72 60.94 -26.10
C THR A 3 76.70 59.39 -25.92
N ASN A 4 76.84 58.71 -26.99
CA ASN A 4 77.73 57.54 -27.25
C ASN A 4 78.50 56.90 -26.09
N SER A 5 78.57 55.62 -26.01
CA SER A 5 79.82 54.91 -26.31
C SER A 5 79.65 53.37 -26.51
N LYS A 6 80.39 52.91 -27.47
CA LYS A 6 80.56 51.52 -27.96
C LYS A 6 81.59 50.79 -27.09
N SER A 7 81.53 49.45 -27.04
CA SER A 7 82.65 48.48 -27.20
C SER A 7 82.13 47.06 -26.99
N ILE A 8 82.09 46.17 -27.89
CA ILE A 8 83.06 45.33 -28.63
C ILE A 8 83.71 44.22 -27.74
N LEU A 9 83.50 42.98 -28.20
CA LEU A 9 84.30 41.72 -28.11
C LEU A 9 84.13 40.86 -26.85
N ALA A 10 83.75 39.56 -26.92
CA ALA A 10 84.55 38.50 -27.51
C ALA A 10 83.71 37.18 -27.62
N LEU A 11 83.96 36.50 -28.70
CA LEU A 11 83.48 35.08 -28.96
C LEU A 11 84.14 34.10 -27.97
N LEU A 12 83.36 33.21 -27.42
CA LEU A 12 83.89 31.90 -27.02
C LEU A 12 82.77 30.86 -27.25
N SER A 13 82.99 30.01 -28.28
CA SER A 13 82.14 28.90 -28.67
C SER A 13 82.35 27.73 -27.70
N VAL A 14 81.32 27.31 -27.00
CA VAL A 14 81.27 26.05 -26.29
C VAL A 14 80.11 25.24 -26.87
N SER A 15 80.44 24.18 -27.63
CA SER A 15 79.50 23.20 -28.13
C SER A 15 79.03 22.31 -26.98
N ALA A 16 77.82 22.47 -26.52
CA ALA A 16 77.14 21.53 -25.63
C ALA A 16 76.25 20.62 -26.47
N LEU A 17 76.58 19.32 -26.56
CA LEU A 17 75.71 18.28 -27.09
C LEU A 17 74.47 18.20 -26.22
N LEU A 18 73.33 18.53 -26.77
CA LEU A 18 72.02 18.26 -26.21
C LEU A 18 71.64 16.79 -26.55
N LEU A 19 71.76 15.90 -25.59
CA LEU A 19 71.09 14.60 -25.59
C LEU A 19 69.59 14.82 -25.39
N ALA A 20 68.81 14.88 -26.47
CA ALA A 20 67.36 14.84 -26.43
C ALA A 20 66.92 13.43 -26.04
N GLY A 21 66.70 13.17 -24.77
CA GLY A 21 66.01 11.98 -24.29
C GLY A 21 64.52 12.16 -24.65
N CYS A 22 64.01 11.30 -25.54
CA CYS A 22 62.59 11.09 -25.75
C CYS A 22 61.99 10.52 -24.47
N ALA A 23 61.42 11.35 -23.63
CA ALA A 23 60.55 10.91 -22.59
C ALA A 23 59.21 10.56 -23.25
N GLU A 24 58.85 9.28 -23.29
CA GLU A 24 57.49 8.85 -23.64
C GLU A 24 56.51 9.53 -22.70
N PRO A 25 55.37 10.08 -23.21
CA PRO A 25 54.35 10.65 -22.33
C PRO A 25 53.78 9.52 -21.46
N ARG A 26 53.92 9.63 -20.15
CA ARG A 26 53.22 8.78 -19.21
C ARG A 26 51.74 8.79 -19.55
N PRO A 27 51.08 7.60 -19.66
CA PRO A 27 49.64 7.57 -19.84
C PRO A 27 49.00 8.29 -18.66
N VAL A 28 48.26 9.35 -18.95
CA VAL A 28 47.39 10.01 -17.97
C VAL A 28 46.38 8.94 -17.56
N ALA A 29 46.40 8.52 -16.32
CA ALA A 29 45.36 7.64 -15.77
C ALA A 29 44.02 8.34 -16.02
N THR A 30 43.24 7.78 -16.92
CA THR A 30 41.84 8.20 -17.09
C THR A 30 41.15 7.86 -15.77
N GLU A 31 40.81 8.87 -14.97
CA GLU A 31 39.99 8.67 -13.77
C GLU A 31 38.71 7.98 -14.23
N THR A 32 38.49 6.79 -13.75
CA THR A 32 37.20 6.10 -13.93
C THR A 32 36.16 6.98 -13.26
N PRO A 33 35.14 7.47 -13.96
CA PRO A 33 34.12 8.32 -13.37
C PRO A 33 33.54 7.59 -12.16
N THR A 34 33.58 8.25 -11.00
CA THR A 34 32.90 7.75 -9.80
C THR A 34 31.41 7.61 -10.15
N PRO A 35 30.82 6.45 -9.98
CA PRO A 35 29.40 6.27 -10.26
C PRO A 35 28.58 7.27 -9.43
N GLU A 36 27.60 7.90 -10.07
CA GLU A 36 26.67 8.78 -9.36
C GLU A 36 25.95 7.96 -8.28
N PRO A 37 25.74 8.56 -7.09
CA PRO A 37 25.05 7.88 -6.01
C PRO A 37 23.61 7.55 -6.45
N LYS A 38 23.18 6.30 -6.21
CA LYS A 38 21.80 5.87 -6.45
C LYS A 38 20.84 6.67 -5.56
N VAL A 39 19.74 7.11 -6.14
CA VAL A 39 18.64 7.74 -5.41
C VAL A 39 17.49 6.72 -5.34
N PHE A 40 16.97 6.49 -4.14
CA PHE A 40 15.86 5.56 -3.92
C PHE A 40 14.57 6.31 -3.60
N VAL A 41 13.44 5.76 -4.06
CA VAL A 41 12.08 6.26 -3.75
C VAL A 41 11.25 5.11 -3.18
N THR A 42 10.42 5.42 -2.20
CA THR A 42 9.62 4.43 -1.46
C THR A 42 8.13 4.68 -1.68
N ALA A 43 7.40 3.63 -2.06
CA ALA A 43 5.95 3.64 -2.14
C ALA A 43 5.34 3.80 -0.73
N PRO A 44 4.59 4.87 -0.45
CA PRO A 44 4.18 5.21 0.92
C PRO A 44 3.19 4.21 1.54
N LEU A 45 2.45 3.45 0.74
CA LEU A 45 1.44 2.51 1.22
C LEU A 45 1.94 1.07 1.35
N THR A 46 3.02 0.70 0.65
CA THR A 46 3.54 -0.68 0.63
C THR A 46 4.95 -0.83 1.17
N GLY A 47 5.68 0.28 1.36
CA GLY A 47 7.10 0.27 1.76
C GLY A 47 8.07 -0.21 0.66
N VAL A 48 7.57 -0.57 -0.53
CA VAL A 48 8.43 -0.98 -1.65
C VAL A 48 9.33 0.18 -2.04
N THR A 49 10.64 -0.05 -2.04
CA THR A 49 11.65 0.93 -2.40
C THR A 49 12.38 0.49 -3.67
N VAL A 50 12.52 1.40 -4.61
CA VAL A 50 13.20 1.16 -5.88
C VAL A 50 14.13 2.33 -6.22
N GLU A 51 15.10 2.10 -7.09
CA GLU A 51 15.93 3.18 -7.62
C GLU A 51 15.07 4.14 -8.46
N GLN A 52 15.24 5.45 -8.26
CA GLN A 52 14.52 6.49 -8.97
C GLN A 52 14.74 6.37 -10.48
N GLY A 53 13.68 6.53 -11.26
CA GLY A 53 13.69 6.33 -12.72
C GLY A 53 13.49 4.88 -13.16
N THR A 54 13.39 3.92 -12.23
CA THR A 54 12.91 2.58 -12.54
C THR A 54 11.44 2.64 -12.99
N SER A 55 11.06 1.80 -13.93
CA SER A 55 9.68 1.73 -14.43
C SER A 55 8.68 1.59 -13.28
N GLY A 56 7.70 2.51 -13.22
CA GLY A 56 6.67 2.56 -12.18
C GLY A 56 7.06 3.35 -10.93
N SER A 57 8.31 3.81 -10.77
CA SER A 57 8.70 4.63 -9.61
C SER A 57 7.98 5.98 -9.54
N ASP A 58 7.57 6.52 -10.70
CA ASP A 58 6.86 7.80 -10.79
C ASP A 58 5.48 7.76 -10.10
N THR A 59 4.83 6.57 -10.07
CA THR A 59 3.53 6.40 -9.42
C THR A 59 3.60 6.62 -7.91
N PHE A 60 4.78 6.46 -7.28
CA PHE A 60 4.95 6.65 -5.84
C PHE A 60 4.77 8.11 -5.38
N SER A 61 4.87 9.05 -6.30
CA SER A 61 4.58 10.48 -6.07
C SER A 61 3.16 10.89 -6.42
N MET A 62 2.37 10.00 -7.04
CA MET A 62 1.00 10.28 -7.46
C MET A 62 -0.01 10.15 -6.32
N PRO A 63 -1.21 10.78 -6.42
CA PRO A 63 -2.27 10.61 -5.44
C PRO A 63 -2.76 9.15 -5.40
N SER A 64 -3.25 8.72 -4.24
CA SER A 64 -3.96 7.43 -4.13
C SER A 64 -5.39 7.54 -4.61
N VAL A 65 -5.92 6.42 -5.11
CA VAL A 65 -7.33 6.25 -5.44
C VAL A 65 -7.91 5.16 -4.54
N ALA A 66 -8.77 5.54 -3.62
CA ALA A 66 -9.50 4.64 -2.75
C ALA A 66 -10.91 4.43 -3.30
N CYS A 67 -11.27 3.22 -3.69
CA CYS A 67 -12.59 2.93 -4.23
C CYS A 67 -13.41 2.06 -3.29
N LYS A 68 -14.67 2.41 -3.14
CA LYS A 68 -15.64 1.54 -2.48
C LYS A 68 -16.03 0.40 -3.41
N ILE A 69 -15.69 -0.83 -3.03
CA ILE A 69 -15.90 -2.02 -3.86
C ILE A 69 -16.95 -2.93 -3.23
N ASP A 70 -17.85 -3.45 -4.06
CA ASP A 70 -18.87 -4.42 -3.64
C ASP A 70 -18.24 -5.79 -3.34
N ASN A 71 -18.77 -6.51 -2.34
CA ASN A 71 -18.24 -7.81 -1.96
C ASN A 71 -19.33 -8.90 -1.83
N VAL A 72 -20.55 -8.64 -2.30
CA VAL A 72 -21.58 -9.68 -2.37
C VAL A 72 -21.30 -10.66 -3.50
N GLU A 73 -21.88 -11.85 -3.45
CA GLU A 73 -21.69 -12.92 -4.45
C GLU A 73 -21.88 -12.43 -5.89
N ALA A 74 -22.95 -11.67 -6.16
CA ALA A 74 -23.24 -11.13 -7.49
C ALA A 74 -22.21 -10.12 -8.03
N ALA A 75 -21.33 -9.62 -7.17
CA ALA A 75 -20.26 -8.69 -7.51
C ALA A 75 -18.90 -9.39 -7.71
N ARG A 76 -18.82 -10.68 -7.36
CA ARG A 76 -17.59 -11.47 -7.48
C ARG A 76 -17.51 -12.23 -8.80
N PRO A 77 -16.30 -12.50 -9.33
CA PRO A 77 -14.99 -11.99 -8.89
C PRO A 77 -14.82 -10.49 -9.20
N GLN A 78 -14.14 -9.74 -8.31
CA GLN A 78 -13.80 -8.35 -8.54
C GLN A 78 -12.55 -8.24 -9.41
N PHE A 79 -12.28 -7.04 -9.94
CA PHE A 79 -11.19 -6.78 -10.87
C PHE A 79 -10.02 -6.06 -10.18
N ASN A 80 -8.81 -6.57 -10.41
CA ASN A 80 -7.53 -5.96 -10.04
C ASN A 80 -7.32 -5.72 -8.52
N LEU A 81 -7.92 -6.56 -7.66
CA LEU A 81 -7.66 -6.50 -6.21
C LEU A 81 -6.24 -6.97 -5.86
N ASN A 82 -5.60 -7.81 -6.68
CA ASN A 82 -4.19 -8.21 -6.51
C ASN A 82 -3.19 -7.08 -6.79
N LYS A 83 -3.65 -5.95 -7.37
CA LYS A 83 -2.85 -4.75 -7.64
C LYS A 83 -3.05 -3.63 -6.61
N THR A 84 -3.86 -3.87 -5.58
CA THR A 84 -4.08 -2.90 -4.51
C THR A 84 -2.88 -2.81 -3.58
N ASP A 85 -2.65 -1.62 -3.05
CA ASP A 85 -1.68 -1.39 -1.99
C ASP A 85 -2.28 -1.73 -0.62
N ILE A 86 -3.52 -1.29 -0.37
CA ILE A 86 -4.26 -1.56 0.86
C ILE A 86 -5.71 -1.91 0.53
N VAL A 87 -6.28 -2.89 1.24
CA VAL A 87 -7.71 -3.19 1.19
C VAL A 87 -8.26 -3.26 2.61
N PHE A 88 -9.29 -2.48 2.90
CA PHE A 88 -10.07 -2.62 4.12
C PHE A 88 -11.31 -3.46 3.84
N VAL A 89 -11.56 -4.44 4.72
CA VAL A 89 -12.82 -5.21 4.74
C VAL A 89 -13.67 -4.68 5.88
N GLU A 90 -14.84 -4.16 5.56
CA GLU A 90 -15.71 -3.53 6.54
C GLU A 90 -17.11 -4.17 6.55
N MET A 91 -17.70 -4.25 7.72
CA MET A 91 -19.09 -4.70 7.89
C MET A 91 -20.06 -3.60 7.47
N VAL A 92 -21.04 -3.97 6.67
CA VAL A 92 -22.13 -3.10 6.24
C VAL A 92 -23.50 -3.67 6.67
N GLU A 93 -24.59 -3.11 6.13
CA GLU A 93 -25.96 -3.54 6.46
C GLU A 93 -26.11 -5.06 6.31
N PHE A 94 -26.97 -5.62 7.12
CA PHE A 94 -27.30 -7.06 7.19
C PHE A 94 -26.11 -7.96 7.59
N GLY A 95 -24.99 -7.38 8.05
CA GLY A 95 -23.78 -8.14 8.39
C GLY A 95 -22.99 -8.64 7.19
N LEU A 96 -23.28 -8.12 6.01
CA LEU A 96 -22.47 -8.29 4.79
C LEU A 96 -21.19 -7.47 4.89
N THR A 97 -20.28 -7.65 3.93
CA THR A 97 -19.05 -6.86 3.85
C THR A 97 -18.95 -6.08 2.55
N ARG A 98 -18.23 -4.96 2.60
CA ARG A 98 -17.69 -4.22 1.45
C ARG A 98 -16.20 -4.02 1.62
N LEU A 99 -15.56 -3.62 0.51
CA LEU A 99 -14.14 -3.30 0.52
C LEU A 99 -13.93 -1.81 0.30
N VAL A 100 -12.92 -1.25 0.95
CA VAL A 100 -12.28 -0.01 0.50
C VAL A 100 -10.92 -0.43 -0.05
N ALA A 101 -10.80 -0.47 -1.36
CA ALA A 101 -9.61 -0.90 -2.07
C ALA A 101 -8.82 0.33 -2.55
N VAL A 102 -7.53 0.38 -2.24
CA VAL A 102 -6.66 1.52 -2.47
C VAL A 102 -5.55 1.15 -3.45
N TRP A 103 -5.45 1.90 -4.51
CA TRP A 103 -4.37 1.84 -5.50
C TRP A 103 -3.56 3.13 -5.47
N GLN A 104 -2.25 3.02 -5.54
CA GLN A 104 -1.34 4.14 -5.69
C GLN A 104 -0.10 3.70 -6.48
N SER A 105 0.59 2.64 -6.03
CA SER A 105 1.83 2.18 -6.64
C SER A 105 1.63 1.42 -7.95
N GLN A 106 0.47 0.77 -8.12
CA GLN A 106 0.11 -0.04 -9.29
C GLN A 106 -1.29 0.34 -9.81
N PRO A 107 -1.46 1.53 -10.41
CA PRO A 107 -2.75 1.94 -10.96
C PRO A 107 -3.17 1.02 -12.12
N VAL A 108 -4.47 0.78 -12.24
CA VAL A 108 -5.07 -0.17 -13.18
C VAL A 108 -6.14 0.50 -14.04
N ASP A 109 -6.36 -0.01 -15.24
CA ASP A 109 -7.35 0.48 -16.21
C ASP A 109 -8.78 0.04 -15.90
N GLN A 110 -8.96 -0.95 -15.02
CA GLN A 110 -10.29 -1.44 -14.63
C GLN A 110 -10.30 -1.96 -13.20
N ALA A 111 -11.12 -1.37 -12.35
CA ALA A 111 -11.40 -1.86 -10.99
C ALA A 111 -12.91 -1.82 -10.70
N GLY A 112 -13.36 -2.69 -9.78
CA GLY A 112 -14.76 -2.71 -9.43
C GLY A 112 -15.31 -4.11 -9.13
N PRO A 113 -16.63 -4.24 -8.93
CA PRO A 113 -17.67 -3.18 -9.07
C PRO A 113 -17.66 -2.14 -7.95
N VAL A 114 -17.76 -0.87 -8.35
CA VAL A 114 -17.80 0.26 -7.42
C VAL A 114 -19.17 0.37 -6.75
N ARG A 115 -19.19 0.76 -5.47
CA ARG A 115 -20.38 0.78 -4.63
C ARG A 115 -20.50 2.01 -3.74
N SER A 116 -21.58 2.03 -2.96
CA SER A 116 -22.00 3.18 -2.17
C SER A 116 -21.17 3.39 -0.91
N VAL A 117 -20.92 4.66 -0.62
CA VAL A 117 -20.27 5.16 0.62
C VAL A 117 -20.97 4.64 1.87
N ARG A 118 -20.18 4.41 2.93
CA ARG A 118 -20.66 4.03 4.27
C ARG A 118 -20.11 4.97 5.34
N PRO A 119 -20.69 4.99 6.55
CA PRO A 119 -20.37 5.98 7.59
C PRO A 119 -18.90 6.00 8.01
N MET A 120 -18.21 4.84 7.95
CA MET A 120 -16.81 4.69 8.38
C MET A 120 -15.79 5.14 7.31
N ASP A 121 -16.21 5.31 6.04
CA ASP A 121 -15.28 5.59 4.95
C ASP A 121 -14.46 6.87 5.17
N ALA A 122 -15.06 7.90 5.77
CA ALA A 122 -14.37 9.14 6.12
C ALA A 122 -13.18 8.88 7.07
N ASP A 123 -13.37 8.03 8.08
CA ASP A 123 -12.34 7.73 9.08
C ASP A 123 -11.26 6.77 8.53
N ILE A 124 -11.63 5.90 7.58
CA ILE A 124 -10.71 4.97 6.90
C ILE A 124 -9.80 5.73 5.94
N THR A 125 -10.37 6.61 5.11
CA THR A 125 -9.67 7.16 3.94
C THR A 125 -9.09 8.56 4.14
N ALA A 126 -9.50 9.30 5.18
CA ALA A 126 -8.97 10.65 5.43
C ALA A 126 -7.42 10.74 5.47
N PRO A 127 -6.67 9.76 6.01
CA PRO A 127 -5.21 9.81 6.00
C PRO A 127 -4.59 9.78 4.60
N LEU A 128 -5.32 9.28 3.60
CA LEU A 128 -4.84 9.18 2.22
C LEU A 128 -4.81 10.54 1.52
N ALA A 129 -5.71 11.47 1.90
CA ALA A 129 -5.85 12.80 1.30
C ALA A 129 -5.90 12.81 -0.25
N GLY A 130 -6.34 11.68 -0.85
CA GLY A 130 -6.35 11.43 -2.29
C GLY A 130 -7.75 11.49 -2.89
N ILE A 131 -8.02 10.58 -3.81
CA ILE A 131 -9.29 10.45 -4.51
C ILE A 131 -10.14 9.38 -3.83
N PHE A 132 -11.40 9.67 -3.54
CA PHE A 132 -12.38 8.69 -3.11
C PHE A 132 -13.40 8.39 -4.21
N CYS A 133 -13.38 7.16 -4.71
CA CYS A 133 -14.19 6.68 -5.82
C CYS A 133 -15.37 5.86 -5.28
N TYR A 134 -16.60 6.18 -5.71
CA TYR A 134 -17.82 5.55 -5.19
C TYR A 134 -18.97 5.58 -6.20
N SER A 135 -19.99 4.73 -5.98
CA SER A 135 -21.23 4.74 -6.74
C SER A 135 -22.43 4.82 -5.79
N GLY A 136 -22.95 6.04 -5.60
CA GLY A 136 -24.06 6.33 -4.71
C GLY A 136 -23.69 6.35 -3.22
N GLY A 137 -24.70 6.58 -2.39
CA GLY A 137 -24.55 6.71 -0.94
C GLY A 137 -25.58 7.67 -0.37
N GLN A 138 -25.77 7.60 0.94
CA GLN A 138 -26.61 8.57 1.62
C GLN A 138 -25.87 9.91 1.78
N ALA A 139 -26.58 11.01 1.59
CA ALA A 139 -25.99 12.35 1.61
C ALA A 139 -25.12 12.66 2.84
N PRO A 140 -25.48 12.26 4.07
CA PRO A 140 -24.62 12.48 5.23
C PRO A 140 -23.27 11.76 5.15
N PHE A 141 -23.22 10.54 4.57
CA PHE A 141 -21.98 9.76 4.45
C PHE A 141 -21.08 10.32 3.35
N VAL A 142 -21.67 10.68 2.19
CA VAL A 142 -20.93 11.36 1.12
C VAL A 142 -20.34 12.68 1.63
N LYS A 143 -21.14 13.46 2.39
CA LYS A 143 -20.67 14.71 2.99
C LYS A 143 -19.53 14.47 3.97
N ALA A 144 -19.61 13.44 4.81
CA ALA A 144 -18.56 13.13 5.80
C ALA A 144 -17.20 12.87 5.13
N VAL A 145 -17.17 12.11 4.02
CA VAL A 145 -15.93 11.91 3.26
C VAL A 145 -15.47 13.20 2.58
N LYS A 146 -16.38 13.96 1.97
CA LYS A 146 -16.05 15.25 1.34
C LYS A 146 -15.45 16.24 2.34
N ASP A 147 -15.96 16.28 3.56
CA ASP A 147 -15.48 17.19 4.61
C ASP A 147 -14.04 16.87 5.07
N THR A 148 -13.49 15.69 4.73
CA THR A 148 -12.07 15.36 4.97
C THR A 148 -11.12 16.02 3.96
N GLY A 149 -11.64 16.69 2.94
CA GLY A 149 -10.86 17.35 1.90
C GLY A 149 -10.43 16.43 0.74
N GLN A 150 -10.89 15.18 0.73
CA GLN A 150 -10.63 14.27 -0.39
C GLN A 150 -11.39 14.68 -1.65
N TYR A 151 -10.82 14.38 -2.82
CA TYR A 151 -11.53 14.52 -4.08
C TYR A 151 -12.56 13.39 -4.22
N MET A 152 -13.81 13.77 -4.57
CA MET A 152 -14.93 12.84 -4.64
C MET A 152 -15.26 12.50 -6.08
N ALA A 153 -14.90 11.30 -6.54
CA ALA A 153 -15.20 10.80 -7.88
C ALA A 153 -16.38 9.83 -7.88
N SER A 154 -17.39 10.07 -8.71
CA SER A 154 -18.57 9.20 -8.79
C SER A 154 -19.18 9.18 -10.18
N GLU A 155 -19.60 8.00 -10.65
CA GLU A 155 -20.26 7.82 -11.94
C GLU A 155 -21.60 8.57 -12.08
N THR A 156 -22.25 8.90 -10.95
CA THR A 156 -23.53 9.64 -10.94
C THR A 156 -23.34 11.15 -10.95
N THR A 157 -22.15 11.63 -10.60
CA THR A 157 -21.81 13.05 -10.55
C THR A 157 -20.50 13.31 -11.28
N GLU A 158 -20.24 12.54 -12.34
CA GLU A 158 -19.01 12.64 -13.12
C GLU A 158 -18.76 14.10 -13.50
N GLN A 159 -17.66 14.63 -12.99
CA GLN A 159 -17.21 15.98 -13.29
C GLN A 159 -16.44 15.99 -14.61
N ALA A 160 -16.19 17.17 -15.14
CA ALA A 160 -15.40 17.30 -16.38
C ALA A 160 -13.99 16.68 -16.22
N ASP A 161 -13.43 16.75 -14.99
CA ASP A 161 -12.12 16.25 -14.66
C ASP A 161 -12.06 14.71 -14.48
N ASP A 162 -13.23 14.04 -14.37
CA ASP A 162 -13.32 12.57 -14.24
C ASP A 162 -13.78 11.90 -15.53
N LYS A 163 -13.89 12.65 -16.61
CA LYS A 163 -14.51 12.20 -17.84
C LYS A 163 -13.84 10.95 -18.41
N GLY A 164 -14.63 9.91 -18.59
CA GLY A 164 -14.20 8.63 -19.15
C GLY A 164 -13.64 7.66 -18.11
N SER A 165 -13.53 8.07 -16.83
CA SER A 165 -12.99 7.18 -15.78
C SER A 165 -14.00 6.11 -15.36
N PHE A 166 -15.29 6.30 -15.57
CA PHE A 166 -16.33 5.34 -15.19
C PHE A 166 -16.95 4.65 -16.40
N SER A 167 -17.26 3.36 -16.23
CA SER A 167 -17.90 2.52 -17.22
C SER A 167 -18.86 1.52 -16.56
N ARG A 168 -19.58 0.77 -17.38
CA ARG A 168 -20.44 -0.32 -16.89
C ARG A 168 -20.08 -1.65 -17.56
N LEU A 169 -19.84 -2.66 -16.73
CA LEU A 169 -19.59 -4.03 -17.20
C LEU A 169 -20.91 -4.64 -17.73
N SER A 170 -20.97 -4.88 -19.03
CA SER A 170 -22.17 -5.38 -19.70
C SER A 170 -22.56 -6.83 -19.32
N SER A 171 -21.58 -7.63 -18.84
CA SER A 171 -21.79 -9.00 -18.41
C SER A 171 -22.46 -9.12 -17.04
N ARG A 172 -22.66 -8.02 -16.32
CA ARG A 172 -23.31 -7.99 -15.00
C ARG A 172 -24.46 -7.02 -14.93
N GLY A 173 -25.47 -7.39 -14.16
CA GLY A 173 -26.62 -6.53 -13.88
C GLY A 173 -26.31 -5.41 -12.88
N ALA A 174 -26.98 -4.27 -13.03
CA ALA A 174 -26.96 -3.24 -12.00
C ALA A 174 -27.57 -3.79 -10.69
N PRO A 175 -27.07 -3.40 -9.54
CA PRO A 175 -26.08 -2.36 -9.26
C PRO A 175 -24.62 -2.88 -9.12
N HIS A 176 -24.31 -4.09 -9.59
CA HIS A 176 -23.03 -4.79 -9.39
C HIS A 176 -22.11 -4.68 -10.62
N ASN A 177 -22.17 -3.58 -11.36
CA ASN A 177 -21.51 -3.46 -12.67
C ASN A 177 -20.83 -2.12 -12.95
N VAL A 178 -20.72 -1.22 -11.98
CA VAL A 178 -19.98 0.03 -12.15
C VAL A 178 -18.48 -0.24 -12.03
N MET A 179 -17.72 0.13 -13.04
CA MET A 179 -16.28 -0.04 -13.11
C MET A 179 -15.60 1.34 -13.16
N VAL A 180 -14.36 1.40 -12.74
CA VAL A 180 -13.53 2.60 -12.78
C VAL A 180 -12.15 2.29 -13.39
N ASP A 181 -11.67 3.19 -14.23
CA ASP A 181 -10.28 3.27 -14.67
C ASP A 181 -9.51 4.09 -13.63
N VAL A 182 -8.79 3.39 -12.76
CA VAL A 182 -8.03 3.97 -11.65
C VAL A 182 -6.83 4.76 -12.16
N ALA A 183 -6.17 4.26 -13.22
CA ALA A 183 -4.98 4.90 -13.78
C ALA A 183 -5.36 6.24 -14.46
N LEU A 184 -6.45 6.24 -15.21
CA LEU A 184 -6.98 7.47 -15.82
C LEU A 184 -7.38 8.47 -14.74
N LEU A 185 -8.19 8.05 -13.76
CA LEU A 185 -8.65 8.90 -12.66
C LEU A 185 -7.48 9.48 -11.86
N GLN A 186 -6.45 8.68 -11.56
CA GLN A 186 -5.24 9.14 -10.88
C GLN A 186 -4.52 10.21 -11.71
N SER A 187 -4.33 9.97 -13.01
CA SER A 187 -3.60 10.86 -13.91
C SER A 187 -4.29 12.22 -14.11
N GLN A 188 -5.62 12.25 -14.04
CA GLN A 188 -6.41 13.47 -14.18
C GLN A 188 -6.25 14.45 -13.00
N HIS A 189 -5.69 13.97 -11.86
CA HIS A 189 -5.62 14.75 -10.62
C HIS A 189 -4.21 14.97 -10.07
N VAL A 190 -3.16 14.62 -10.81
CA VAL A 190 -1.76 14.74 -10.36
C VAL A 190 -1.33 16.18 -10.09
N ASP A 191 -1.94 17.16 -10.76
CA ASP A 191 -1.51 18.57 -10.67
C ASP A 191 -1.97 19.24 -9.36
N HIS A 192 -2.97 18.69 -8.67
CA HIS A 192 -3.56 19.31 -7.47
C HIS A 192 -3.68 18.38 -6.26
N LEU A 193 -3.42 17.08 -6.42
CA LEU A 193 -3.34 16.13 -5.31
C LEU A 193 -1.92 15.59 -5.18
N LYS A 194 -1.56 15.21 -3.95
CA LYS A 194 -0.23 14.70 -3.61
C LYS A 194 -0.28 13.22 -3.27
N ALA A 195 0.90 12.59 -3.24
CA ALA A 195 1.05 11.25 -2.69
C ALA A 195 0.52 11.17 -1.24
N PRO A 196 -0.08 10.04 -0.85
CA PRO A 196 -0.54 9.83 0.51
C PRO A 196 0.64 9.79 1.49
N GLN A 197 0.35 10.05 2.77
CA GLN A 197 1.28 9.68 3.83
C GLN A 197 1.28 8.15 4.04
N ALA A 198 2.32 7.64 4.70
CA ALA A 198 2.33 6.25 5.13
C ALA A 198 1.16 5.97 6.08
N MET A 199 0.35 4.94 5.77
CA MET A 199 -0.82 4.55 6.56
C MET A 199 -0.51 3.50 7.63
N LEU A 200 0.54 2.73 7.43
CA LEU A 200 0.93 1.59 8.23
C LEU A 200 2.45 1.62 8.50
N PRO A 201 2.89 1.09 9.64
CA PRO A 201 4.31 1.01 9.97
C PRO A 201 4.99 -0.12 9.17
N MET A 202 5.60 0.22 8.05
CA MET A 202 6.39 -0.73 7.24
C MET A 202 7.82 -0.84 7.75
N VAL A 203 8.51 -1.95 7.44
CA VAL A 203 9.96 -2.08 7.66
C VAL A 203 10.72 -1.02 6.87
N ALA A 204 11.85 -0.56 7.41
CA ALA A 204 12.70 0.42 6.75
C ALA A 204 13.60 -0.24 5.70
N PHE A 205 13.93 0.52 4.66
CA PHE A 205 14.94 0.19 3.67
C PHE A 205 16.26 0.87 4.02
N ASP A 206 17.34 0.11 3.96
CA ASP A 206 18.70 0.64 4.11
C ASP A 206 19.35 0.82 2.72
N PRO A 207 19.58 2.05 2.28
CA PRO A 207 20.16 2.32 0.97
C PRO A 207 21.63 1.92 0.84
N GLU A 208 22.38 1.75 1.94
CA GLU A 208 23.79 1.36 1.90
C GLU A 208 23.93 -0.15 1.63
N THR A 209 23.06 -0.96 2.20
CA THR A 209 23.05 -2.42 2.02
C THR A 209 22.04 -2.88 0.98
N GLU A 210 21.23 -1.97 0.43
CA GLU A 210 20.11 -2.24 -0.47
C GLU A 210 19.19 -3.35 0.07
N SER A 211 18.90 -3.33 1.36
CA SER A 211 18.11 -4.36 2.05
C SER A 211 17.06 -3.76 2.99
N TYR A 212 16.11 -4.59 3.40
CA TYR A 212 15.07 -4.21 4.35
C TYR A 212 15.34 -4.79 5.73
N GLU A 213 14.88 -4.09 6.75
CA GLU A 213 14.77 -4.68 8.10
C GLU A 213 13.84 -5.89 8.07
N ALA A 214 14.02 -6.79 9.05
CA ALA A 214 13.11 -7.91 9.25
C ALA A 214 11.73 -7.43 9.73
N ALA A 215 10.65 -8.01 9.21
CA ALA A 215 9.32 -7.75 9.72
C ALA A 215 9.16 -8.28 11.16
N SER A 216 8.40 -7.55 11.99
CA SER A 216 8.19 -7.94 13.40
C SER A 216 7.62 -9.34 13.54
N THR A 217 6.79 -9.78 12.58
CA THR A 217 6.17 -11.12 12.56
C THR A 217 7.18 -12.27 12.43
N GLU A 218 8.43 -12.02 12.03
CA GLU A 218 9.45 -13.10 11.99
C GLU A 218 9.70 -13.73 13.34
N ALA A 219 9.54 -12.98 14.43
CA ALA A 219 9.60 -13.48 15.80
C ALA A 219 8.25 -14.02 16.31
N GLY A 220 7.19 -14.00 15.48
CA GLY A 220 5.83 -14.36 15.84
C GLY A 220 5.55 -15.86 15.80
N GLU A 221 4.30 -16.21 16.13
CA GLU A 221 3.79 -17.58 16.11
C GLU A 221 3.41 -18.02 14.69
N GLU A 222 3.73 -19.27 14.34
CA GLU A 222 3.34 -19.84 13.04
C GLU A 222 1.82 -19.96 12.90
N THR A 223 1.34 -19.71 11.67
CA THR A 223 -0.07 -19.69 11.34
C THR A 223 -0.31 -20.48 10.06
N ILE A 224 -1.18 -21.50 10.11
CA ILE A 224 -1.61 -22.26 8.93
C ILE A 224 -2.71 -21.50 8.21
N SER A 225 -3.72 -21.04 8.97
CA SER A 225 -4.87 -20.31 8.43
C SER A 225 -5.61 -19.58 9.54
N PHE A 226 -6.44 -18.63 9.14
CA PHE A 226 -7.41 -18.02 10.04
C PHE A 226 -8.65 -17.58 9.25
N VAL A 227 -9.74 -17.37 9.99
CA VAL A 227 -11.03 -16.96 9.46
C VAL A 227 -11.55 -15.80 10.30
N VAL A 228 -11.95 -14.72 9.65
CA VAL A 228 -12.73 -13.64 10.26
C VAL A 228 -14.18 -13.82 9.83
N LYS A 229 -15.04 -14.13 10.79
CA LYS A 229 -16.45 -14.39 10.56
C LYS A 229 -17.28 -13.18 10.95
N TYR A 230 -17.88 -12.56 9.96
CA TYR A 230 -18.91 -11.53 10.05
C TYR A 230 -20.30 -12.18 10.18
N PRO A 231 -21.36 -11.44 10.56
CA PRO A 231 -22.70 -12.06 10.73
C PRO A 231 -23.23 -12.77 9.48
N GLN A 232 -22.96 -12.26 8.28
CA GLN A 232 -23.43 -12.82 7.00
C GLN A 232 -22.31 -12.90 5.93
N ALA A 233 -21.05 -12.91 6.35
CA ALA A 233 -19.91 -13.06 5.45
C ALA A 233 -18.72 -13.70 6.19
N GLU A 234 -17.82 -14.32 5.46
CA GLU A 234 -16.64 -14.96 6.01
C GLU A 234 -15.40 -14.65 5.14
N SER A 235 -14.38 -14.06 5.75
CA SER A 235 -13.05 -13.89 5.15
C SER A 235 -12.11 -14.96 5.66
N GLY A 236 -11.72 -15.90 4.82
CA GLY A 236 -10.73 -16.92 5.14
C GLY A 236 -9.37 -16.58 4.55
N TRP A 237 -8.30 -16.89 5.29
CA TRP A 237 -6.92 -16.68 4.92
C TRP A 237 -6.09 -17.92 5.21
N LYS A 238 -5.31 -18.38 4.24
CA LYS A 238 -4.44 -19.54 4.36
C LYS A 238 -3.02 -19.17 3.96
N THR A 239 -2.04 -19.61 4.73
CA THR A 239 -0.62 -19.45 4.40
C THR A 239 -0.26 -20.24 3.16
N GLU A 240 0.39 -19.57 2.19
CA GLU A 240 0.94 -20.19 0.98
C GLU A 240 2.28 -19.52 0.64
N GLY A 241 3.37 -20.19 1.00
CA GLY A 241 4.71 -19.59 0.95
C GLY A 241 4.81 -18.37 1.86
N SER A 242 5.22 -17.22 1.31
CA SER A 242 5.32 -15.95 2.02
C SER A 242 4.01 -15.13 2.03
N TYR A 243 2.96 -15.60 1.38
CA TYR A 243 1.68 -14.91 1.26
C TYR A 243 0.58 -15.58 2.05
N PHE A 244 -0.50 -14.84 2.25
CA PHE A 244 -1.80 -15.37 2.64
C PHE A 244 -2.74 -15.30 1.42
N VAL A 245 -3.30 -16.46 1.03
CA VAL A 245 -4.32 -16.53 -0.03
C VAL A 245 -5.71 -16.44 0.58
N ARG A 246 -6.61 -15.75 -0.12
CA ARG A 246 -7.92 -15.37 0.40
C ARG A 246 -9.02 -16.33 -0.07
N SER A 247 -9.96 -16.66 0.83
CA SER A 247 -11.29 -17.18 0.50
C SER A 247 -12.37 -16.22 0.97
N GLN A 248 -13.51 -16.23 0.28
CA GLN A 248 -14.71 -15.48 0.67
C GLN A 248 -15.88 -16.44 0.74
N ASP A 249 -16.52 -16.50 1.92
CA ASP A 249 -17.68 -17.38 2.19
C ASP A 249 -17.38 -18.87 1.91
N GLY A 250 -16.13 -19.30 2.14
CA GLY A 250 -15.64 -20.66 1.94
C GLY A 250 -15.03 -20.94 0.57
N ASP A 251 -15.32 -20.15 -0.46
CA ASP A 251 -14.80 -20.31 -1.81
C ASP A 251 -13.50 -19.52 -2.03
N GLN A 252 -12.65 -19.98 -2.94
CA GLN A 252 -11.46 -19.20 -3.33
C GLN A 252 -11.88 -17.84 -3.89
N HIS A 253 -11.27 -16.78 -3.39
CA HIS A 253 -11.52 -15.43 -3.88
C HIS A 253 -10.60 -15.14 -5.06
N ILE A 254 -11.16 -15.07 -6.26
CA ILE A 254 -10.44 -14.88 -7.52
C ILE A 254 -10.46 -13.41 -7.93
N ASP A 255 -9.35 -12.94 -8.48
CA ASP A 255 -9.24 -11.67 -9.17
C ASP A 255 -9.61 -11.84 -10.64
N ALA A 256 -10.67 -11.17 -11.10
CA ALA A 256 -11.19 -11.34 -12.45
C ALA A 256 -10.26 -10.85 -13.56
N ALA A 257 -9.29 -9.99 -13.24
CA ALA A 257 -8.35 -9.46 -14.24
C ALA A 257 -7.20 -10.43 -14.54
N SER A 258 -6.78 -11.21 -13.54
CA SER A 258 -5.63 -12.13 -13.69
C SER A 258 -6.03 -13.61 -13.66
N ASP A 259 -7.26 -13.91 -13.24
CA ASP A 259 -7.75 -15.27 -12.94
C ASP A 259 -6.93 -15.99 -11.83
N GLU A 260 -6.23 -15.20 -11.00
CA GLU A 260 -5.45 -15.70 -9.86
C GLU A 260 -6.21 -15.54 -8.55
N ILE A 261 -5.89 -16.40 -7.57
CA ILE A 261 -6.40 -16.25 -6.20
C ILE A 261 -5.88 -14.93 -5.62
N ILE A 262 -6.75 -14.19 -4.93
CA ILE A 262 -6.36 -12.98 -4.20
C ILE A 262 -5.42 -13.35 -3.07
N ARG A 263 -4.31 -12.59 -3.01
CA ARG A 263 -3.24 -12.79 -2.03
C ARG A 263 -2.82 -11.48 -1.36
N ALA A 264 -2.32 -11.60 -0.15
CA ALA A 264 -1.77 -10.50 0.63
C ALA A 264 -0.41 -10.86 1.20
N THR A 265 0.50 -9.89 1.21
CA THR A 265 1.77 -9.99 1.96
C THR A 265 1.49 -9.90 3.46
N ASN A 266 0.65 -8.92 3.84
CA ASN A 266 0.25 -8.70 5.21
C ASN A 266 -1.28 -8.79 5.33
N VAL A 267 -1.75 -9.38 6.43
CA VAL A 267 -3.15 -9.25 6.85
C VAL A 267 -3.17 -8.74 8.29
N VAL A 268 -3.91 -7.66 8.49
CA VAL A 268 -4.08 -7.06 9.83
C VAL A 268 -5.55 -7.17 10.22
N VAL A 269 -5.85 -7.82 11.34
CA VAL A 269 -7.21 -7.91 11.87
C VAL A 269 -7.32 -6.98 13.05
N LEU A 270 -8.17 -5.95 12.94
CA LEU A 270 -8.41 -4.96 13.97
C LEU A 270 -9.76 -5.25 14.65
N LYS A 271 -9.74 -5.56 15.95
CA LYS A 271 -10.98 -5.62 16.71
C LYS A 271 -11.46 -4.20 16.97
N THR A 272 -12.68 -3.90 16.52
CA THR A 272 -13.31 -2.59 16.60
C THR A 272 -14.70 -2.69 17.21
N GLU A 273 -15.23 -1.56 17.67
CA GLU A 273 -16.63 -1.42 18.07
C GLU A 273 -17.52 -1.04 16.89
N THR A 274 -18.83 -1.17 17.06
CA THR A 274 -19.84 -0.80 16.07
C THR A 274 -20.83 0.19 16.65
N ASP A 275 -21.03 1.33 15.98
CA ASP A 275 -22.12 2.25 16.25
C ASP A 275 -23.30 1.94 15.30
N ASN A 276 -24.44 1.60 15.86
CA ASN A 276 -25.70 1.31 15.16
C ASN A 276 -26.74 2.42 15.34
N SER A 277 -26.34 3.61 15.73
CA SER A 277 -27.25 4.74 16.01
C SER A 277 -27.91 5.30 14.76
N PHE A 278 -27.23 5.25 13.61
CA PHE A 278 -27.81 5.68 12.37
C PHE A 278 -28.81 4.64 11.84
N ARG A 279 -30.04 5.10 11.54
CA ARG A 279 -31.12 4.27 11.01
C ARG A 279 -31.66 4.78 9.70
N ASP A 280 -31.65 3.92 8.70
CA ASP A 280 -32.33 4.14 7.44
C ASP A 280 -33.77 3.64 7.52
N PRO A 281 -34.78 4.38 7.03
CA PRO A 281 -36.18 3.94 7.07
C PRO A 281 -36.43 2.61 6.32
N LYS A 282 -35.65 2.33 5.27
CA LYS A 282 -35.79 1.15 4.42
C LYS A 282 -34.92 -0.03 4.88
N TYR A 283 -33.69 0.25 5.32
CA TYR A 283 -32.66 -0.76 5.57
C TYR A 283 -32.42 -1.00 7.07
N GLY A 284 -33.03 -0.21 7.94
CA GLY A 284 -32.82 -0.32 9.40
C GLY A 284 -31.48 0.29 9.84
N PRO A 285 -30.81 -0.30 10.85
CA PRO A 285 -29.53 0.20 11.31
C PRO A 285 -28.47 0.05 10.23
N ILE A 286 -27.70 1.13 10.00
CA ILE A 286 -26.51 1.10 9.16
C ILE A 286 -25.30 1.12 10.10
N PRO A 287 -24.53 0.03 10.16
CA PRO A 287 -23.41 -0.06 11.10
C PRO A 287 -22.31 0.91 10.69
N ARG A 288 -21.70 1.55 11.67
CA ARG A 288 -20.46 2.32 11.56
C ARG A 288 -19.40 1.65 12.40
N THR A 289 -18.35 1.16 11.77
CA THR A 289 -17.14 0.73 12.46
C THR A 289 -16.44 1.93 13.07
N ILE A 290 -16.12 1.87 14.37
CA ILE A 290 -15.39 2.93 15.06
C ILE A 290 -13.91 2.78 14.79
N MET A 291 -13.34 3.79 14.10
CA MET A 291 -11.94 3.78 13.65
C MET A 291 -11.03 4.75 14.40
N ILE A 292 -11.60 5.76 15.09
CA ILE A 292 -10.82 6.69 15.92
C ILE A 292 -10.89 6.15 17.35
N ASP A 293 -9.98 5.24 17.66
CA ASP A 293 -9.98 4.46 18.92
C ASP A 293 -8.70 3.61 19.02
N SER A 294 -8.77 2.58 19.87
CA SER A 294 -7.77 1.56 20.07
C SER A 294 -8.42 0.20 20.32
N GLY A 295 -7.67 -0.87 20.13
CA GLY A 295 -8.19 -2.21 20.37
C GLY A 295 -7.15 -3.30 20.15
N THR A 296 -7.59 -4.56 20.22
CA THR A 296 -6.74 -5.69 19.90
C THR A 296 -6.46 -5.77 18.40
N ALA A 297 -5.22 -6.07 18.06
CA ALA A 297 -4.79 -6.36 16.70
C ALA A 297 -4.17 -7.75 16.59
N TRP A 298 -4.36 -8.41 15.45
CA TRP A 298 -3.58 -9.56 15.00
C TRP A 298 -2.92 -9.19 13.69
N VAL A 299 -1.60 -9.29 13.64
CA VAL A 299 -0.80 -8.95 12.46
C VAL A 299 -0.21 -10.24 11.91
N PHE A 300 -0.50 -10.53 10.65
CA PHE A 300 -0.08 -11.72 9.94
C PHE A 300 0.84 -11.34 8.78
N SER A 301 1.98 -11.99 8.66
CA SER A 301 2.94 -11.85 7.56
C SER A 301 3.87 -13.06 7.52
N ASN A 302 4.33 -13.48 6.33
CA ASN A 302 5.26 -14.60 6.15
C ASN A 302 4.84 -15.90 6.89
N GLY A 303 3.54 -16.22 6.88
CA GLY A 303 3.02 -17.42 7.56
C GLY A 303 3.03 -17.37 9.08
N LYS A 304 3.33 -16.22 9.67
CA LYS A 304 3.41 -16.01 11.12
C LYS A 304 2.48 -14.89 11.57
N ARG A 305 2.26 -14.80 12.87
CA ARG A 305 1.44 -13.75 13.48
C ARG A 305 2.02 -13.20 14.77
N ILE A 306 1.66 -11.94 15.06
CA ILE A 306 1.79 -11.30 16.36
C ILE A 306 0.41 -10.83 16.79
N LYS A 307 0.05 -11.07 18.05
CA LYS A 307 -1.11 -10.45 18.70
C LYS A 307 -0.62 -9.24 19.49
N GLY A 308 -1.28 -8.11 19.28
CA GLY A 308 -0.94 -6.85 19.92
C GLY A 308 -2.15 -5.91 20.02
N THR A 309 -1.88 -4.62 19.89
CA THR A 309 -2.89 -3.56 19.93
C THR A 309 -2.73 -2.64 18.73
N TRP A 310 -3.83 -1.99 18.36
CA TRP A 310 -3.84 -0.91 17.39
C TRP A 310 -4.35 0.37 18.03
N THR A 311 -3.94 1.51 17.47
CA THR A 311 -4.50 2.82 17.81
C THR A 311 -4.62 3.69 16.56
N LYS A 312 -5.64 4.54 16.52
CA LYS A 312 -5.80 5.61 15.55
C LYS A 312 -6.29 6.85 16.28
N ALA A 313 -5.41 7.83 16.47
CA ALA A 313 -5.63 8.95 17.39
C ALA A 313 -6.60 10.02 16.87
N SER A 314 -6.78 10.11 15.55
CA SER A 314 -7.69 11.08 14.92
C SER A 314 -8.11 10.59 13.52
N GLN A 315 -9.03 11.31 12.89
CA GLN A 315 -9.51 10.99 11.55
C GLN A 315 -8.39 10.93 10.51
N THR A 316 -7.43 11.83 10.57
CA THR A 316 -6.30 11.90 9.63
C THR A 316 -5.03 11.18 10.11
N ALA A 317 -5.02 10.66 11.34
CA ALA A 317 -3.87 9.91 11.84
C ALA A 317 -3.74 8.54 11.16
N PRO A 318 -2.52 8.05 10.91
CA PRO A 318 -2.30 6.68 10.46
C PRO A 318 -2.64 5.67 11.56
N ILE A 319 -2.84 4.41 11.18
CA ILE A 319 -3.00 3.30 12.13
C ILE A 319 -1.61 2.96 12.70
N GLN A 320 -1.53 2.87 14.02
CA GLN A 320 -0.34 2.41 14.74
C GLN A 320 -0.59 1.01 15.30
N LEU A 321 0.43 0.16 15.25
CA LEU A 321 0.40 -1.23 15.72
C LEU A 321 1.50 -1.44 16.75
N PHE A 322 1.15 -2.06 17.88
CA PHE A 322 2.08 -2.33 18.98
C PHE A 322 1.97 -3.78 19.44
N ASP A 323 3.08 -4.37 19.82
CA ASP A 323 3.13 -5.69 20.44
C ASP A 323 2.71 -5.66 21.90
N ALA A 324 2.78 -6.82 22.59
CA ALA A 324 2.43 -6.94 23.99
C ALA A 324 3.36 -6.16 24.95
N ALA A 325 4.58 -5.83 24.49
CA ALA A 325 5.53 -5.03 25.24
C ALA A 325 5.41 -3.53 24.96
N GLY A 326 4.52 -3.14 24.04
CA GLY A 326 4.33 -1.75 23.60
C GLY A 326 5.34 -1.30 22.54
N ALA A 327 6.13 -2.20 21.97
CA ALA A 327 7.01 -1.88 20.84
C ALA A 327 6.21 -1.82 19.52
N PRO A 328 6.55 -0.92 18.58
CA PRO A 328 5.89 -0.86 17.28
C PRO A 328 6.05 -2.16 16.48
N ILE A 329 4.94 -2.66 15.92
CA ILE A 329 4.95 -3.78 14.98
C ILE A 329 5.17 -3.23 13.58
N LYS A 330 6.28 -3.59 12.93
CA LYS A 330 6.59 -3.25 11.55
C LYS A 330 6.15 -4.37 10.61
N LEU A 331 5.42 -4.02 9.55
CA LEU A 331 4.91 -4.93 8.52
C LEU A 331 5.99 -5.23 7.47
N ALA A 332 5.92 -6.40 6.85
CA ALA A 332 6.70 -6.70 5.65
C ALA A 332 6.28 -5.79 4.48
N ILE A 333 7.24 -5.48 3.59
CA ILE A 333 6.95 -4.71 2.37
C ILE A 333 5.98 -5.48 1.46
N GLY A 334 5.03 -4.76 0.88
CA GLY A 334 4.02 -5.30 0.00
C GLY A 334 2.61 -4.87 0.38
N ASN A 335 1.62 -5.45 -0.29
CA ASN A 335 0.22 -5.13 -0.07
C ASN A 335 -0.29 -5.59 1.30
N THR A 336 -1.27 -4.86 1.83
CA THR A 336 -1.86 -5.16 3.14
C THR A 336 -3.39 -5.20 3.06
N TRP A 337 -3.98 -6.29 3.56
CA TRP A 337 -5.42 -6.38 3.80
C TRP A 337 -5.72 -6.13 5.29
N ILE A 338 -6.72 -5.30 5.56
CA ILE A 338 -7.12 -4.91 6.92
C ILE A 338 -8.57 -5.35 7.13
N GLU A 339 -8.75 -6.38 7.95
CA GLU A 339 -10.07 -6.87 8.36
C GLU A 339 -10.55 -6.04 9.57
N LEU A 340 -11.57 -5.23 9.36
CA LEU A 340 -12.22 -4.48 10.43
C LEU A 340 -13.24 -5.37 11.14
N MET A 341 -12.75 -6.12 12.13
CA MET A 341 -13.54 -7.09 12.87
C MET A 341 -14.43 -6.38 13.92
N ALA A 342 -15.49 -5.73 13.42
CA ALA A 342 -16.46 -5.04 14.25
C ALA A 342 -17.38 -6.05 14.96
N ASP A 343 -17.78 -5.76 16.19
CA ASP A 343 -18.70 -6.62 16.94
C ASP A 343 -20.02 -6.83 16.15
N PRO A 344 -20.56 -8.07 16.12
CA PRO A 344 -20.20 -9.28 16.86
C PRO A 344 -19.25 -10.25 16.12
N SER A 345 -18.49 -9.78 15.15
CA SER A 345 -17.55 -10.59 14.36
C SER A 345 -16.48 -11.25 15.22
N LYS A 346 -15.92 -12.37 14.75
CA LYS A 346 -14.95 -13.20 15.49
C LYS A 346 -13.84 -13.68 14.58
N ILE A 347 -12.66 -13.90 15.16
CA ILE A 347 -11.52 -14.55 14.50
C ILE A 347 -11.31 -15.96 15.06
N THR A 348 -11.05 -16.92 14.18
CA THR A 348 -10.59 -18.29 14.51
C THR A 348 -9.26 -18.52 13.82
N ILE A 349 -8.24 -18.96 14.56
CA ILE A 349 -6.87 -19.13 14.06
C ILE A 349 -6.47 -20.60 14.21
N LYS A 350 -5.86 -21.19 13.14
CA LYS A 350 -5.27 -22.50 13.14
C LYS A 350 -3.75 -22.39 13.09
N SER A 351 -3.09 -22.92 14.12
CA SER A 351 -1.62 -23.05 14.21
C SER A 351 -1.17 -24.47 13.91
N PRO A 352 0.11 -24.73 13.59
CA PRO A 352 0.66 -26.07 13.57
C PRO A 352 0.46 -26.79 14.92
N GLU A 353 0.32 -28.09 14.87
CA GLU A 353 0.32 -28.89 16.09
C GLU A 353 1.69 -28.80 16.77
N ALA A 354 1.69 -28.65 18.10
CA ALA A 354 2.94 -28.70 18.85
C ALA A 354 3.60 -30.08 18.63
N PRO A 355 4.93 -30.15 18.44
CA PRO A 355 5.62 -31.42 18.28
C PRO A 355 5.34 -32.30 19.51
N THR A 356 4.83 -33.51 19.26
CA THR A 356 4.61 -34.50 20.31
C THR A 356 5.96 -34.76 20.99
N PRO A 357 6.07 -34.61 22.31
CA PRO A 357 7.33 -34.89 22.98
C PRO A 357 7.75 -36.35 22.71
N SER A 358 8.94 -36.54 22.17
CA SER A 358 9.55 -37.87 22.01
C SER A 358 9.50 -38.60 23.34
N PRO A 359 9.07 -39.87 23.40
CA PRO A 359 9.10 -40.62 24.64
C PRO A 359 10.52 -40.62 25.14
N THR A 360 10.73 -40.07 26.35
CA THR A 360 12.00 -40.10 27.06
C THR A 360 12.37 -41.59 27.26
N ALA A 361 13.43 -42.06 26.63
CA ALA A 361 13.95 -43.38 26.88
C ALA A 361 14.27 -43.47 28.37
N THR A 362 13.51 -44.30 29.09
CA THR A 362 13.80 -44.63 30.50
C THR A 362 15.04 -45.49 30.51
N PRO A 363 16.04 -45.21 31.39
CA PRO A 363 17.31 -45.92 31.46
C PRO A 363 17.16 -47.37 31.90
#